data_07af86299965146bf53ebb0870e9fd86
#
_entry.id   07af86299965146bf53ebb0870e9fd86
#
_cell.length_a   1.000
_cell.length_b   1.000
_cell.length_c   1.000
_cell.angle_alpha   90.00
_cell.angle_beta   90.00
_cell.angle_gamma   90.00
#
_symmetry.space_group_name_H-M   'P 1'
#
loop_
_entity.id
_entity.type
_entity.pdbx_description
1 polymer ?
#
loop_
_entity_poly.entity_id
_entity_poly.type
_entity_poly.pdbx_seq_one_letter_code
_entity_poly.pdbx_strand_id
1 'polypeptide(L)'
;MFIVGIDIAKRSHEAIIIAEDGQVVRKAFSFRNNCTGYNLLLEQVRRLTLVKSQIVFAMESTAHYWLALYARLLKDGYTVLVLNPIQSSNVPQDKILALRELCRSRAYLVDMAADLKRKLIALLDRIFPEYESLFESVFSKASIAVLSKYSTPQKVKNAHLGKLTDILMESSNGHFGEWKAHQLKETACSSFGIDDSGGVYSTLLGMFLEQILSLTAQADSLEKQISVFFQEFNNPLNSIPGVGTVLAATILSEIGDITRFSSADKLLAYAGLDPSVKQSGEFKSNQNRMSKRGSPYLRRAIWLASTVAVHRDPMFQTYYEKKISEGLHYMNVIGHVSRKMTAVIFAVLRDGQPYQPILQSAG
;
A
#
# COMPACT_ATOMS: atom_id res chain seq x y z
N MET A 1 33.26 -7.39 22.98
CA MET A 1 32.37 -7.28 21.81
C MET A 1 32.73 -6.01 21.02
N PHE A 2 32.63 -6.01 19.70
CA PHE A 2 32.90 -4.85 18.85
C PHE A 2 31.62 -4.43 18.14
N ILE A 3 31.34 -3.14 18.11
CA ILE A 3 30.20 -2.57 17.39
C ILE A 3 30.72 -1.78 16.18
N VAL A 4 30.27 -2.15 15.00
CA VAL A 4 30.59 -1.47 13.74
C VAL A 4 29.41 -0.59 13.37
N GLY A 5 29.48 0.70 13.71
CA GLY A 5 28.49 1.69 13.32
C GLY A 5 28.68 2.10 11.85
N ILE A 6 27.63 2.05 11.03
CA ILE A 6 27.68 2.37 9.61
C ILE A 6 26.67 3.44 9.27
N ASP A 7 27.15 4.56 8.76
CA ASP A 7 26.34 5.58 8.11
C ASP A 7 26.13 5.20 6.63
N ILE A 8 24.88 5.12 6.23
CA ILE A 8 24.47 4.59 4.92
C ILE A 8 24.25 5.71 3.91
N ALA A 9 24.94 5.60 2.76
CA ALA A 9 24.70 6.48 1.63
C ALA A 9 24.70 5.71 0.30
N LYS A 10 24.22 6.33 -0.78
CA LYS A 10 23.98 5.68 -2.08
C LYS A 10 25.22 5.04 -2.71
N ARG A 11 26.36 5.73 -2.68
CA ARG A 11 27.59 5.32 -3.40
C ARG A 11 28.70 4.81 -2.50
N SER A 12 28.80 5.35 -1.30
CA SER A 12 29.79 4.98 -0.29
C SER A 12 29.20 5.09 1.09
N HIS A 13 29.60 4.22 1.99
CA HIS A 13 29.22 4.20 3.39
C HIS A 13 30.40 4.66 4.23
N GLU A 14 30.14 5.17 5.44
CA GLU A 14 31.16 5.42 6.45
C GLU A 14 30.99 4.46 7.61
N ALA A 15 32.07 3.88 8.08
CA ALA A 15 32.04 2.97 9.23
C ALA A 15 33.03 3.44 10.32
N ILE A 16 32.61 3.27 11.57
CA ILE A 16 33.43 3.43 12.77
C ILE A 16 33.35 2.13 13.57
N ILE A 17 34.44 1.74 14.22
CA ILE A 17 34.43 0.56 15.09
C ILE A 17 34.71 0.99 16.51
N ILE A 18 33.82 0.61 17.43
CA ILE A 18 33.93 0.88 18.85
C ILE A 18 33.94 -0.45 19.64
N ALA A 19 34.66 -0.47 20.75
CA ALA A 19 34.62 -1.55 21.70
C ALA A 19 33.37 -1.45 22.59
N GLU A 20 33.09 -2.48 23.37
CA GLU A 20 31.92 -2.56 24.26
C GLU A 20 31.90 -1.46 25.34
N ASP A 21 33.07 -1.00 25.74
CA ASP A 21 33.26 0.12 26.69
C ASP A 21 33.09 1.51 26.05
N GLY A 22 32.76 1.57 24.75
CA GLY A 22 32.61 2.82 23.99
C GLY A 22 33.88 3.42 23.43
N GLN A 23 35.07 2.80 23.67
CA GLN A 23 36.32 3.31 23.10
C GLN A 23 36.35 3.12 21.57
N VAL A 24 36.82 4.13 20.83
CA VAL A 24 37.00 4.07 19.39
C VAL A 24 38.23 3.23 19.06
N VAL A 25 38.00 2.01 18.59
CA VAL A 25 39.06 1.06 18.19
C VAL A 25 39.57 1.40 16.78
N ARG A 26 38.65 1.77 15.89
CA ARG A 26 38.98 2.21 14.54
C ARG A 26 38.23 3.50 14.23
N LYS A 27 38.96 4.57 13.89
CA LYS A 27 38.37 5.84 13.41
C LYS A 27 37.55 5.64 12.15
N ALA A 28 36.65 6.54 11.88
CA ALA A 28 35.79 6.51 10.70
C ALA A 28 36.59 6.32 9.41
N PHE A 29 36.11 5.42 8.56
CA PHE A 29 36.66 5.14 7.24
C PHE A 29 35.51 4.93 6.24
N SER A 30 35.74 5.40 5.02
CA SER A 30 34.76 5.26 3.94
C SER A 30 35.02 3.99 3.13
N PHE A 31 33.93 3.34 2.68
CA PHE A 31 33.96 2.21 1.76
C PHE A 31 32.84 2.30 0.74
N ARG A 32 33.10 1.87 -0.50
CA ARG A 32 32.12 1.91 -1.58
C ARG A 32 31.01 0.87 -1.39
N ASN A 33 29.81 1.21 -1.83
CA ASN A 33 28.66 0.30 -1.85
C ASN A 33 28.78 -0.72 -3.01
N ASN A 34 29.81 -1.60 -2.94
CA ASN A 34 30.10 -2.70 -3.88
C ASN A 34 30.95 -3.78 -3.21
N CYS A 35 31.23 -4.87 -3.93
CA CYS A 35 32.02 -5.99 -3.40
C CYS A 35 33.41 -5.59 -2.90
N THR A 36 34.09 -4.69 -3.57
CA THR A 36 35.44 -4.20 -3.15
C THR A 36 35.35 -3.47 -1.82
N GLY A 37 34.37 -2.58 -1.67
CA GLY A 37 34.15 -1.86 -0.41
C GLY A 37 33.69 -2.80 0.72
N TYR A 38 32.84 -3.78 0.44
CA TYR A 38 32.46 -4.80 1.40
C TYR A 38 33.69 -5.59 1.91
N ASN A 39 34.58 -6.00 1.02
CA ASN A 39 35.81 -6.70 1.39
C ASN A 39 36.72 -5.82 2.26
N LEU A 40 36.82 -4.52 1.93
CA LEU A 40 37.55 -3.54 2.75
C LEU A 40 36.97 -3.48 4.17
N LEU A 41 35.63 -3.37 4.31
CA LEU A 41 34.94 -3.38 5.61
C LEU A 41 35.31 -4.64 6.41
N LEU A 42 35.17 -5.82 5.79
CA LEU A 42 35.49 -7.07 6.46
C LEU A 42 36.97 -7.21 6.81
N GLU A 43 37.88 -6.68 6.01
CA GLU A 43 39.30 -6.67 6.33
C GLU A 43 39.59 -5.88 7.61
N GLN A 44 38.97 -4.68 7.76
CA GLN A 44 39.14 -3.88 8.97
C GLN A 44 38.61 -4.63 10.22
N VAL A 45 37.49 -5.29 10.09
CA VAL A 45 36.87 -6.07 11.17
C VAL A 45 37.71 -7.31 11.53
N ARG A 46 38.20 -8.06 10.54
CA ARG A 46 39.02 -9.27 10.73
C ARG A 46 40.38 -8.99 11.39
N ARG A 47 40.88 -7.76 11.25
CA ARG A 47 42.10 -7.34 11.99
C ARG A 47 41.90 -7.29 13.50
N LEU A 48 40.64 -7.20 13.97
CA LEU A 48 40.31 -7.11 15.39
C LEU A 48 39.94 -8.46 15.97
N THR A 49 39.12 -9.23 15.28
CA THR A 49 38.73 -10.59 15.68
C THR A 49 38.23 -11.39 14.49
N LEU A 50 38.46 -12.70 14.53
CA LEU A 50 37.90 -13.66 13.58
C LEU A 50 36.60 -14.29 14.04
N VAL A 51 36.21 -14.05 15.30
CA VAL A 51 35.01 -14.60 15.94
C VAL A 51 33.80 -13.71 15.62
N LYS A 52 32.97 -14.16 14.69
CA LYS A 52 31.83 -13.39 14.18
C LYS A 52 30.81 -13.00 15.26
N SER A 53 30.61 -13.86 16.26
CA SER A 53 29.70 -13.58 17.39
C SER A 53 30.14 -12.43 18.29
N GLN A 54 31.39 -11.99 18.18
CA GLN A 54 31.91 -10.82 18.88
C GLN A 54 31.72 -9.51 18.11
N ILE A 55 31.10 -9.56 16.93
CA ILE A 55 30.93 -8.41 16.04
C ILE A 55 29.44 -8.15 15.84
N VAL A 56 29.02 -6.92 16.06
CA VAL A 56 27.68 -6.43 15.76
C VAL A 56 27.78 -5.26 14.82
N PHE A 57 27.15 -5.35 13.66
CA PHE A 57 27.01 -4.24 12.74
C PHE A 57 25.75 -3.46 13.08
N ALA A 58 25.87 -2.13 13.23
CA ALA A 58 24.75 -1.23 13.47
C ALA A 58 24.68 -0.21 12.34
N MET A 59 23.52 -0.08 11.67
CA MET A 59 23.35 0.84 10.54
C MET A 59 21.97 1.49 10.56
N GLU A 60 21.88 2.73 10.02
CA GLU A 60 20.62 3.42 9.87
C GLU A 60 19.89 2.94 8.59
N SER A 61 18.54 2.86 8.65
CA SER A 61 17.69 2.47 7.52
C SER A 61 17.42 3.61 6.53
N THR A 62 18.49 4.27 6.03
CA THR A 62 18.37 5.36 5.07
C THR A 62 17.95 4.86 3.70
N ALA A 63 16.72 5.18 3.26
CA ALA A 63 16.10 4.75 2.01
C ALA A 63 16.20 3.22 1.81
N HIS A 64 16.70 2.75 0.66
CA HIS A 64 16.91 1.32 0.34
C HIS A 64 18.39 0.94 0.25
N TYR A 65 19.31 1.89 0.45
CA TYR A 65 20.75 1.69 0.20
C TYR A 65 21.43 0.72 1.16
N TRP A 66 20.84 0.52 2.33
CA TRP A 66 21.33 -0.41 3.36
C TRP A 66 21.02 -1.87 3.07
N LEU A 67 20.00 -2.17 2.26
CA LEU A 67 19.47 -3.53 2.05
C LEU A 67 20.51 -4.51 1.51
N ALA A 68 21.31 -4.12 0.51
CA ALA A 68 22.31 -4.98 -0.10
C ALA A 68 23.43 -5.34 0.89
N LEU A 69 23.90 -4.35 1.65
CA LEU A 69 24.92 -4.56 2.69
C LEU A 69 24.39 -5.45 3.81
N TYR A 70 23.18 -5.18 4.26
CA TYR A 70 22.48 -5.96 5.28
C TYR A 70 22.34 -7.43 4.89
N ALA A 71 21.77 -7.71 3.73
CA ALA A 71 21.56 -9.07 3.24
C ALA A 71 22.89 -9.84 3.12
N ARG A 72 23.94 -9.15 2.67
CA ARG A 72 25.26 -9.77 2.55
C ARG A 72 25.90 -10.08 3.90
N LEU A 73 25.82 -9.18 4.88
CA LEU A 73 26.33 -9.41 6.23
C LEU A 73 25.61 -10.57 6.93
N LEU A 74 24.28 -10.65 6.81
CA LEU A 74 23.50 -11.77 7.34
C LEU A 74 23.88 -13.10 6.68
N LYS A 75 24.01 -13.12 5.33
CA LYS A 75 24.45 -14.31 4.59
C LYS A 75 25.81 -14.79 5.05
N ASP A 76 26.71 -13.88 5.37
CA ASP A 76 28.05 -14.19 5.87
C ASP A 76 28.07 -14.52 7.38
N GLY A 77 26.89 -14.54 8.05
CA GLY A 77 26.70 -15.00 9.43
C GLY A 77 27.05 -13.97 10.51
N TYR A 78 26.96 -12.68 10.21
CA TYR A 78 27.14 -11.59 11.18
C TYR A 78 25.82 -11.16 11.81
N THR A 79 25.89 -10.65 13.03
CA THR A 79 24.75 -9.97 13.68
C THR A 79 24.66 -8.55 13.16
N VAL A 80 23.47 -8.16 12.69
CA VAL A 80 23.22 -6.82 12.15
C VAL A 80 22.01 -6.18 12.83
N LEU A 81 22.22 -4.98 13.40
CA LEU A 81 21.18 -4.13 13.95
C LEU A 81 20.90 -2.98 12.99
N VAL A 82 19.65 -2.82 12.59
CA VAL A 82 19.24 -1.68 11.78
C VAL A 82 18.55 -0.67 12.68
N LEU A 83 19.17 0.49 12.82
CA LEU A 83 18.70 1.58 13.63
C LEU A 83 17.75 2.45 12.78
N ASN A 84 16.53 2.58 13.24
CA ASN A 84 15.62 3.58 12.70
C ASN A 84 15.57 4.74 13.72
N PRO A 85 15.66 6.02 13.33
CA PRO A 85 15.56 7.15 14.25
C PRO A 85 14.28 7.14 15.10
N ILE A 86 13.27 6.38 14.67
CA ILE A 86 11.99 6.22 15.36
C ILE A 86 11.87 4.83 16.04
N GLN A 87 12.71 3.84 15.69
CA GLN A 87 12.59 2.45 16.19
C GLN A 87 13.91 1.69 16.14
N SER A 88 14.38 1.25 17.30
CA SER A 88 15.32 0.13 17.41
C SER A 88 14.54 -1.16 17.23
N SER A 89 14.70 -1.88 16.12
CA SER A 89 13.96 -3.13 15.90
C SER A 89 14.69 -4.09 14.96
N ASN A 90 14.50 -5.39 15.22
CA ASN A 90 14.96 -6.46 14.35
C ASN A 90 14.39 -6.29 12.95
N VAL A 91 15.24 -6.41 11.93
CA VAL A 91 14.83 -6.31 10.54
C VAL A 91 14.06 -7.57 10.14
N PRO A 92 12.98 -7.45 9.38
CA PRO A 92 12.21 -8.59 8.89
C PRO A 92 13.09 -9.57 8.10
N GLN A 93 12.78 -10.87 8.17
CA GLN A 93 13.43 -11.91 7.37
C GLN A 93 13.30 -11.60 5.87
N ASP A 94 14.20 -12.10 5.04
CA ASP A 94 14.23 -11.84 3.58
C ASP A 94 12.88 -12.07 2.90
N LYS A 95 12.13 -13.11 3.32
CA LYS A 95 10.77 -13.39 2.82
C LYS A 95 9.76 -12.27 3.13
N ILE A 96 9.83 -11.67 4.32
CA ILE A 96 8.98 -10.54 4.69
C ILE A 96 9.32 -9.30 3.86
N LEU A 97 10.60 -9.05 3.59
CA LEU A 97 11.01 -7.96 2.71
C LEU A 97 10.50 -8.16 1.28
N ALA A 98 10.63 -9.38 0.74
CA ALA A 98 10.11 -9.71 -0.59
C ALA A 98 8.58 -9.52 -0.67
N LEU A 99 7.83 -9.99 0.33
CA LEU A 99 6.38 -9.79 0.40
C LEU A 99 6.03 -8.29 0.46
N ARG A 100 6.79 -7.51 1.23
CA ARG A 100 6.61 -6.05 1.32
C ARG A 100 6.80 -5.37 -0.02
N GLU A 101 7.84 -5.72 -0.77
CA GLU A 101 8.08 -5.17 -2.11
C GLU A 101 6.96 -5.51 -3.08
N LEU A 102 6.45 -6.74 -3.08
CA LEU A 102 5.29 -7.13 -3.89
C LEU A 102 4.04 -6.31 -3.53
N CYS A 103 3.72 -6.18 -2.25
CA CYS A 103 2.55 -5.43 -1.78
C CYS A 103 2.66 -3.93 -2.12
N ARG A 104 3.82 -3.32 -1.93
CA ARG A 104 4.06 -1.91 -2.27
C ARG A 104 4.02 -1.66 -3.77
N SER A 105 4.61 -2.55 -4.57
CA SER A 105 4.57 -2.46 -6.03
C SER A 105 3.13 -2.56 -6.54
N ARG A 106 2.33 -3.51 -6.02
CA ARG A 106 0.91 -3.60 -6.35
C ARG A 106 0.16 -2.32 -5.99
N ALA A 107 0.37 -1.78 -4.79
CA ALA A 107 -0.28 -0.53 -4.37
C ALA A 107 0.09 0.63 -5.29
N TYR A 108 1.35 0.74 -5.69
CA TYR A 108 1.82 1.74 -6.64
C TYR A 108 1.13 1.63 -8.01
N LEU A 109 1.01 0.42 -8.58
CA LEU A 109 0.30 0.21 -9.85
C LEU A 109 -1.19 0.59 -9.76
N VAL A 110 -1.84 0.24 -8.65
CA VAL A 110 -3.24 0.62 -8.39
C VAL A 110 -3.40 2.15 -8.31
N ASP A 111 -2.48 2.84 -7.65
CA ASP A 111 -2.51 4.30 -7.53
C ASP A 111 -2.27 4.98 -8.89
N MET A 112 -1.31 4.48 -9.69
CA MET A 112 -1.10 4.96 -11.06
C MET A 112 -2.35 4.77 -11.93
N ALA A 113 -2.98 3.60 -11.88
CA ALA A 113 -4.23 3.35 -12.61
C ALA A 113 -5.34 4.30 -12.16
N ALA A 114 -5.46 4.58 -10.86
CA ALA A 114 -6.43 5.52 -10.32
C ALA A 114 -6.19 6.95 -10.79
N ASP A 115 -4.93 7.39 -10.90
CA ASP A 115 -4.57 8.70 -11.45
C ASP A 115 -4.97 8.82 -12.93
N LEU A 116 -4.70 7.79 -13.72
CA LEU A 116 -5.10 7.77 -15.14
C LEU A 116 -6.61 7.72 -15.29
N LYS A 117 -7.34 6.98 -14.44
CA LYS A 117 -8.81 6.96 -14.43
C LYS A 117 -9.38 8.36 -14.20
N ARG A 118 -8.84 9.13 -13.24
CA ARG A 118 -9.26 10.53 -13.01
C ARG A 118 -9.00 11.41 -14.23
N LYS A 119 -7.86 11.25 -14.89
CA LYS A 119 -7.54 12.00 -16.14
C LYS A 119 -8.48 11.63 -17.28
N LEU A 120 -8.82 10.35 -17.42
CA LEU A 120 -9.75 9.87 -18.45
C LEU A 120 -11.15 10.43 -18.22
N ILE A 121 -11.66 10.42 -16.98
CA ILE A 121 -12.96 11.05 -16.63
C ILE A 121 -12.92 12.54 -17.01
N ALA A 122 -11.92 13.28 -16.56
CA ALA A 122 -11.78 14.70 -16.89
C ALA A 122 -11.64 14.99 -18.40
N LEU A 123 -11.21 14.01 -19.20
CA LEU A 123 -11.21 14.08 -20.65
C LEU A 123 -12.61 13.84 -21.21
N LEU A 124 -13.32 12.81 -20.72
CA LEU A 124 -14.70 12.52 -21.10
C LEU A 124 -15.63 13.67 -20.78
N ASP A 125 -15.51 14.31 -19.62
CA ASP A 125 -16.30 15.48 -19.23
C ASP A 125 -16.24 16.62 -20.26
N ARG A 126 -15.16 16.71 -21.02
CA ARG A 126 -14.98 17.71 -22.09
C ARG A 126 -15.56 17.26 -23.43
N ILE A 127 -15.34 16.02 -23.81
CA ILE A 127 -15.68 15.55 -25.16
C ILE A 127 -17.01 14.81 -25.25
N PHE A 128 -17.45 14.20 -24.13
CA PHE A 128 -18.69 13.45 -24.04
C PHE A 128 -19.24 13.47 -22.60
N PRO A 129 -19.65 14.64 -22.08
CA PRO A 129 -20.04 14.82 -20.68
C PRO A 129 -21.21 13.93 -20.25
N GLU A 130 -22.08 13.51 -21.16
CA GLU A 130 -23.21 12.65 -20.85
C GLU A 130 -22.82 11.19 -20.66
N TYR A 131 -21.58 10.79 -21.03
CA TYR A 131 -21.14 9.39 -21.08
C TYR A 131 -21.19 8.71 -19.71
N GLU A 132 -20.82 9.42 -18.63
CA GLU A 132 -20.81 8.86 -17.27
C GLU A 132 -22.17 8.31 -16.84
N SER A 133 -23.26 8.98 -17.24
CA SER A 133 -24.62 8.57 -16.91
C SER A 133 -25.10 7.31 -17.64
N LEU A 134 -24.40 6.88 -18.67
CA LEU A 134 -24.79 5.74 -19.51
C LEU A 134 -24.44 4.37 -18.89
N PHE A 135 -23.53 4.33 -17.94
CA PHE A 135 -23.06 3.10 -17.29
C PHE A 135 -22.97 3.30 -15.79
N GLU A 136 -23.10 2.23 -15.02
CA GLU A 136 -22.88 2.26 -13.57
C GLU A 136 -21.45 2.72 -13.23
N SER A 137 -20.50 2.38 -14.10
CA SER A 137 -19.11 2.85 -14.03
C SER A 137 -18.54 3.02 -15.42
N VAL A 138 -17.85 4.12 -15.66
CA VAL A 138 -17.06 4.38 -16.89
C VAL A 138 -16.02 3.27 -17.13
N PHE A 139 -15.59 2.59 -16.06
CA PHE A 139 -14.59 1.51 -16.12
C PHE A 139 -15.22 0.11 -16.08
N SER A 140 -16.53 -0.03 -16.31
CA SER A 140 -17.16 -1.34 -16.53
C SER A 140 -16.69 -1.97 -17.83
N LYS A 141 -16.71 -3.31 -17.93
CA LYS A 141 -16.27 -4.03 -19.14
C LYS A 141 -16.97 -3.52 -20.40
N ALA A 142 -18.28 -3.31 -20.33
CA ALA A 142 -19.06 -2.82 -21.46
C ALA A 142 -18.68 -1.39 -21.86
N SER A 143 -18.52 -0.49 -20.91
CA SER A 143 -18.08 0.88 -21.16
C SER A 143 -16.68 0.92 -21.78
N ILE A 144 -15.72 0.17 -21.22
CA ILE A 144 -14.36 0.06 -21.77
C ILE A 144 -14.39 -0.47 -23.20
N ALA A 145 -15.18 -1.50 -23.49
CA ALA A 145 -15.30 -2.06 -24.84
C ALA A 145 -15.84 -1.04 -25.85
N VAL A 146 -16.82 -0.23 -25.46
CA VAL A 146 -17.36 0.86 -26.27
C VAL A 146 -16.30 1.95 -26.48
N LEU A 147 -15.68 2.48 -25.43
CA LEU A 147 -14.68 3.55 -25.51
C LEU A 147 -13.44 3.15 -26.31
N SER A 148 -13.04 1.88 -26.27
CA SER A 148 -11.91 1.37 -27.05
C SER A 148 -12.13 1.46 -28.54
N LYS A 149 -13.38 1.37 -29.02
CA LYS A 149 -13.73 1.46 -30.45
C LYS A 149 -14.33 2.79 -30.83
N TYR A 150 -15.14 3.37 -29.95
CA TYR A 150 -15.93 4.57 -30.21
C TYR A 150 -15.66 5.61 -29.13
N SER A 151 -14.50 6.23 -29.19
CA SER A 151 -13.95 7.13 -28.18
C SER A 151 -14.60 8.52 -28.11
N THR A 152 -15.47 8.89 -29.07
CA THR A 152 -16.12 10.21 -29.13
C THR A 152 -17.59 10.10 -29.50
N PRO A 153 -18.43 11.11 -29.16
CA PRO A 153 -19.84 11.14 -29.60
C PRO A 153 -19.99 10.91 -31.10
N GLN A 154 -19.16 11.55 -31.92
CA GLN A 154 -19.24 11.44 -33.37
C GLN A 154 -18.97 10.00 -33.86
N LYS A 155 -18.00 9.29 -33.20
CA LYS A 155 -17.75 7.87 -33.53
C LYS A 155 -18.91 6.97 -33.10
N VAL A 156 -19.52 7.22 -31.95
CA VAL A 156 -20.71 6.48 -31.48
C VAL A 156 -21.91 6.74 -32.39
N LYS A 157 -22.17 7.99 -32.75
CA LYS A 157 -23.24 8.38 -33.68
C LYS A 157 -23.11 7.65 -35.03
N ASN A 158 -21.92 7.60 -35.59
CA ASN A 158 -21.63 6.97 -36.88
C ASN A 158 -21.45 5.43 -36.82
N ALA A 159 -21.46 4.86 -35.61
CA ALA A 159 -21.34 3.42 -35.43
C ALA A 159 -22.54 2.67 -36.08
N HIS A 160 -22.25 1.53 -36.70
CA HIS A 160 -23.30 0.62 -37.15
C HIS A 160 -24.01 0.02 -35.94
N LEU A 161 -25.35 0.10 -35.90
CA LEU A 161 -26.14 -0.30 -34.74
C LEU A 161 -25.86 -1.75 -34.31
N GLY A 162 -25.90 -2.71 -35.26
CA GLY A 162 -25.62 -4.11 -34.96
C GLY A 162 -24.23 -4.33 -34.38
N LYS A 163 -23.19 -3.69 -34.95
CA LYS A 163 -21.82 -3.82 -34.40
C LYS A 163 -21.68 -3.26 -32.96
N LEU A 164 -22.37 -2.15 -32.68
CA LEU A 164 -22.41 -1.58 -31.34
C LEU A 164 -23.17 -2.48 -30.36
N THR A 165 -24.28 -3.08 -30.82
CA THR A 165 -25.06 -4.08 -30.08
C THR A 165 -24.22 -5.31 -29.75
N ASP A 166 -23.50 -5.86 -30.73
CA ASP A 166 -22.64 -7.03 -30.55
C ASP A 166 -21.58 -6.80 -29.48
N ILE A 167 -20.89 -5.65 -29.53
CA ILE A 167 -19.90 -5.27 -28.51
C ILE A 167 -20.53 -5.20 -27.11
N LEU A 168 -21.70 -4.60 -27.01
CA LEU A 168 -22.40 -4.47 -25.72
C LEU A 168 -22.85 -5.82 -25.20
N MET A 169 -23.41 -6.67 -26.03
CA MET A 169 -23.84 -8.02 -25.65
C MET A 169 -22.65 -8.88 -25.20
N GLU A 170 -21.58 -8.90 -25.96
CA GLU A 170 -20.39 -9.68 -25.63
C GLU A 170 -19.73 -9.21 -24.32
N SER A 171 -19.53 -7.89 -24.17
CA SER A 171 -18.83 -7.33 -23.00
C SER A 171 -19.66 -7.33 -21.72
N SER A 172 -21.00 -7.47 -21.80
CA SER A 172 -21.90 -7.50 -20.65
C SER A 172 -22.49 -8.89 -20.37
N ASN A 173 -22.03 -9.95 -21.02
CA ASN A 173 -22.63 -11.29 -20.97
C ASN A 173 -24.15 -11.28 -21.27
N GLY A 174 -24.55 -10.49 -22.27
CA GLY A 174 -25.94 -10.39 -22.73
C GLY A 174 -26.82 -9.43 -21.90
N HIS A 175 -26.30 -8.79 -20.87
CA HIS A 175 -27.08 -7.84 -20.05
C HIS A 175 -27.49 -6.58 -20.84
N PHE A 176 -26.61 -6.07 -21.71
CA PHE A 176 -26.87 -4.95 -22.60
C PHE A 176 -27.15 -5.45 -24.01
N GLY A 177 -28.25 -5.03 -24.61
CA GLY A 177 -28.66 -5.37 -25.97
C GLY A 177 -28.81 -4.12 -26.84
N GLU A 178 -29.66 -4.26 -27.88
CA GLU A 178 -29.90 -3.21 -28.87
C GLU A 178 -30.48 -1.92 -28.25
N TRP A 179 -31.28 -2.04 -27.20
CA TRP A 179 -31.80 -0.90 -26.46
C TRP A 179 -30.70 0.02 -25.92
N LYS A 180 -29.59 -0.57 -25.44
CA LYS A 180 -28.45 0.18 -24.92
C LYS A 180 -27.65 0.83 -26.04
N ALA A 181 -27.54 0.18 -27.19
CA ALA A 181 -26.92 0.74 -28.38
C ALA A 181 -27.74 1.95 -28.89
N HIS A 182 -29.07 1.87 -28.90
CA HIS A 182 -29.94 3.01 -29.23
C HIS A 182 -29.74 4.17 -28.25
N GLN A 183 -29.77 3.90 -26.94
CA GLN A 183 -29.52 4.90 -25.91
C GLN A 183 -28.19 5.63 -26.12
N LEU A 184 -27.11 4.88 -26.39
CA LEU A 184 -25.78 5.44 -26.65
C LEU A 184 -25.80 6.35 -27.89
N LYS A 185 -26.43 5.94 -28.98
CA LYS A 185 -26.51 6.73 -30.20
C LYS A 185 -27.36 8.00 -30.05
N GLU A 186 -28.47 7.91 -29.35
CA GLU A 186 -29.33 9.08 -29.05
C GLU A 186 -28.57 10.10 -28.20
N THR A 187 -27.92 9.63 -27.13
CA THR A 187 -27.09 10.52 -26.28
C THR A 187 -25.95 11.14 -27.09
N ALA A 188 -25.28 10.35 -27.94
CA ALA A 188 -24.23 10.87 -28.80
C ALA A 188 -24.70 11.89 -29.84
N CYS A 189 -25.95 11.78 -30.30
CA CYS A 189 -26.56 12.76 -31.21
C CYS A 189 -26.87 14.10 -30.53
N SER A 190 -27.18 14.09 -29.25
CA SER A 190 -27.54 15.27 -28.44
C SER A 190 -26.40 15.80 -27.60
N SER A 191 -25.23 15.20 -27.66
CA SER A 191 -24.06 15.61 -26.86
C SER A 191 -23.61 17.03 -27.22
N PHE A 192 -23.29 17.81 -26.18
CA PHE A 192 -22.73 19.17 -26.33
C PHE A 192 -21.22 19.23 -26.03
N GLY A 193 -20.55 18.07 -25.96
CA GLY A 193 -19.10 18.01 -25.79
C GLY A 193 -18.34 18.77 -26.88
N ILE A 194 -17.10 19.19 -26.56
CA ILE A 194 -16.26 19.87 -27.56
C ILE A 194 -15.84 18.93 -28.68
N ASP A 195 -15.75 19.47 -29.86
CA ASP A 195 -15.41 18.70 -31.07
C ASP A 195 -13.96 18.23 -31.02
N ASP A 196 -13.71 16.96 -31.38
CA ASP A 196 -12.38 16.36 -31.47
C ASP A 196 -11.72 16.70 -32.83
N SER A 197 -11.59 17.99 -33.10
CA SER A 197 -10.93 18.46 -34.34
C SER A 197 -9.44 18.07 -34.28
N GLY A 198 -9.05 17.20 -35.21
CA GLY A 198 -7.69 16.66 -35.32
C GLY A 198 -7.44 15.35 -34.57
N GLY A 199 -8.44 14.77 -33.88
CA GLY A 199 -8.36 13.44 -33.28
C GLY A 199 -7.46 13.38 -32.03
N VAL A 200 -7.12 14.52 -31.44
CA VAL A 200 -6.22 14.61 -30.27
C VAL A 200 -6.84 13.94 -29.04
N TYR A 201 -8.08 14.25 -28.75
CA TYR A 201 -8.77 13.71 -27.58
C TYR A 201 -9.04 12.20 -27.71
N SER A 202 -9.40 11.75 -28.91
CA SER A 202 -9.53 10.31 -29.21
C SER A 202 -8.23 9.57 -28.97
N THR A 203 -7.11 10.14 -29.40
CA THR A 203 -5.77 9.55 -29.21
C THR A 203 -5.41 9.48 -27.72
N LEU A 204 -5.58 10.58 -26.97
CA LEU A 204 -5.29 10.62 -25.54
C LEU A 204 -6.17 9.64 -24.77
N LEU A 205 -7.46 9.56 -25.09
CA LEU A 205 -8.39 8.63 -24.45
C LEU A 205 -7.96 7.17 -24.68
N GLY A 206 -7.60 6.83 -25.93
CA GLY A 206 -7.07 5.50 -26.27
C GLY A 206 -5.81 5.16 -25.49
N MET A 207 -4.84 6.08 -25.43
CA MET A 207 -3.60 5.91 -24.66
C MET A 207 -3.87 5.71 -23.17
N PHE A 208 -4.74 6.52 -22.55
CA PHE A 208 -5.07 6.38 -21.13
C PHE A 208 -5.77 5.05 -20.87
N LEU A 209 -6.69 4.65 -21.74
CA LEU A 209 -7.42 3.40 -21.59
C LEU A 209 -6.49 2.18 -21.67
N GLU A 210 -5.59 2.16 -22.64
CA GLU A 210 -4.58 1.10 -22.79
C GLU A 210 -3.68 1.00 -21.55
N GLN A 211 -3.19 2.13 -21.05
CA GLN A 211 -2.36 2.18 -19.85
C GLN A 211 -3.14 1.71 -18.62
N ILE A 212 -4.40 2.12 -18.43
CA ILE A 212 -5.25 1.68 -17.32
C ILE A 212 -5.41 0.16 -17.35
N LEU A 213 -5.70 -0.41 -18.53
CA LEU A 213 -5.86 -1.86 -18.68
C LEU A 213 -4.56 -2.60 -18.37
N SER A 214 -3.44 -2.11 -18.90
CA SER A 214 -2.11 -2.70 -18.64
C SER A 214 -1.75 -2.68 -17.15
N LEU A 215 -1.88 -1.52 -16.49
CA LEU A 215 -1.60 -1.37 -15.06
C LEU A 215 -2.51 -2.24 -14.20
N THR A 216 -3.79 -2.35 -14.56
CA THR A 216 -4.74 -3.21 -13.84
C THR A 216 -4.34 -4.69 -13.98
N ALA A 217 -4.01 -5.15 -15.19
CA ALA A 217 -3.56 -6.53 -15.41
C ALA A 217 -2.25 -6.85 -14.66
N GLN A 218 -1.31 -5.89 -14.60
CA GLN A 218 -0.08 -6.05 -13.82
C GLN A 218 -0.38 -6.11 -12.32
N ALA A 219 -1.26 -5.26 -11.81
CA ALA A 219 -1.68 -5.29 -10.40
C ALA A 219 -2.35 -6.62 -10.03
N ASP A 220 -3.21 -7.17 -10.92
CA ASP A 220 -3.86 -8.47 -10.74
C ASP A 220 -2.84 -9.62 -10.76
N SER A 221 -1.81 -9.53 -11.60
CA SER A 221 -0.71 -10.49 -11.63
C SER A 221 0.08 -10.48 -10.32
N LEU A 222 0.41 -9.30 -9.80
CA LEU A 222 1.07 -9.18 -8.50
C LEU A 222 0.17 -9.68 -7.36
N GLU A 223 -1.14 -9.46 -7.42
CA GLU A 223 -2.08 -9.99 -6.43
C GLU A 223 -2.06 -11.53 -6.35
N LYS A 224 -2.00 -12.20 -7.50
CA LYS A 224 -1.85 -13.66 -7.55
C LYS A 224 -0.54 -14.11 -6.92
N GLN A 225 0.58 -13.43 -7.24
CA GLN A 225 1.89 -13.72 -6.65
C GLN A 225 1.89 -13.50 -5.14
N ILE A 226 1.31 -12.38 -4.67
CA ILE A 226 1.15 -12.07 -3.24
C ILE A 226 0.35 -13.19 -2.56
N SER A 227 -0.74 -13.65 -3.17
CA SER A 227 -1.61 -14.68 -2.60
C SER A 227 -0.88 -16.01 -2.43
N VAL A 228 -0.11 -16.42 -3.45
CA VAL A 228 0.70 -17.65 -3.38
C VAL A 228 1.81 -17.52 -2.33
N PHE A 229 2.55 -16.41 -2.36
CA PHE A 229 3.68 -16.20 -1.45
C PHE A 229 3.22 -16.02 0.00
N PHE A 230 2.08 -15.38 0.23
CA PHE A 230 1.52 -15.21 1.57
C PHE A 230 1.09 -16.52 2.24
N GLN A 231 0.73 -17.54 1.49
CA GLN A 231 0.39 -18.88 2.05
C GLN A 231 1.56 -19.53 2.78
N GLU A 232 2.80 -19.16 2.46
CA GLU A 232 3.99 -19.66 3.18
C GLU A 232 4.07 -19.17 4.63
N PHE A 233 3.31 -18.14 4.98
CA PHE A 233 3.35 -17.49 6.30
C PHE A 233 2.21 -17.97 7.19
N ASN A 234 1.89 -19.11 7.43
CA ASN A 234 0.83 -19.62 8.30
C ASN A 234 0.30 -18.55 9.31
N ASN A 235 -0.52 -17.62 8.81
CA ASN A 235 -0.88 -16.39 9.52
C ASN A 235 -2.40 -16.22 9.66
N PRO A 236 -2.95 -15.95 10.85
CA PRO A 236 -4.38 -15.87 11.09
C PRO A 236 -5.04 -14.52 10.71
N LEU A 237 -4.34 -13.56 10.13
CA LEU A 237 -4.88 -12.23 9.80
C LEU A 237 -6.12 -12.27 8.89
N ASN A 238 -6.22 -13.26 8.01
CA ASN A 238 -7.39 -13.45 7.13
C ASN A 238 -8.68 -13.76 7.89
N SER A 239 -8.61 -14.16 9.16
CA SER A 239 -9.76 -14.37 10.02
C SER A 239 -10.46 -13.07 10.45
N ILE A 240 -9.78 -11.95 10.34
CA ILE A 240 -10.30 -10.64 10.75
C ILE A 240 -11.28 -10.14 9.66
N PRO A 241 -12.55 -9.85 10.02
CA PRO A 241 -13.51 -9.29 9.06
C PRO A 241 -12.97 -8.02 8.38
N GLY A 242 -13.05 -7.98 7.05
CA GLY A 242 -12.51 -6.90 6.24
C GLY A 242 -11.04 -7.04 5.86
N VAL A 243 -10.32 -8.04 6.36
CA VAL A 243 -8.91 -8.31 6.03
C VAL A 243 -8.82 -9.45 5.03
N GLY A 244 -8.88 -9.15 3.74
CA GLY A 244 -8.60 -10.10 2.67
C GLY A 244 -7.10 -10.36 2.49
N THR A 245 -6.73 -11.35 1.66
CA THR A 245 -5.35 -11.84 1.48
C THR A 245 -4.32 -10.72 1.21
N VAL A 246 -4.64 -9.78 0.32
CA VAL A 246 -3.74 -8.67 -0.01
C VAL A 246 -3.53 -7.73 1.18
N LEU A 247 -4.61 -7.43 1.92
CA LEU A 247 -4.50 -6.58 3.11
C LEU A 247 -3.74 -7.30 4.23
N ALA A 248 -3.99 -8.60 4.43
CA ALA A 248 -3.27 -9.43 5.40
C ALA A 248 -1.76 -9.47 5.07
N ALA A 249 -1.41 -9.72 3.81
CA ALA A 249 -0.03 -9.71 3.33
C ALA A 249 0.64 -8.34 3.54
N THR A 250 -0.09 -7.25 3.23
CA THR A 250 0.41 -5.90 3.44
C THR A 250 0.63 -5.61 4.92
N ILE A 251 -0.34 -5.95 5.77
CA ILE A 251 -0.25 -5.75 7.23
C ILE A 251 0.92 -6.56 7.78
N LEU A 252 1.02 -7.86 7.45
CA LEU A 252 2.09 -8.73 7.91
C LEU A 252 3.46 -8.20 7.49
N SER A 253 3.62 -7.87 6.20
CA SER A 253 4.91 -7.44 5.66
C SER A 253 5.36 -6.08 6.17
N GLU A 254 4.43 -5.15 6.43
CA GLU A 254 4.76 -3.84 7.00
C GLU A 254 5.07 -3.93 8.50
N ILE A 255 4.38 -4.78 9.24
CA ILE A 255 4.65 -5.05 10.65
C ILE A 255 5.96 -5.84 10.81
N GLY A 256 6.16 -6.90 10.02
CA GLY A 256 7.25 -7.85 10.20
C GLY A 256 7.08 -8.66 11.49
N ASP A 257 7.96 -8.47 12.45
CA ASP A 257 7.87 -9.12 13.76
C ASP A 257 7.00 -8.31 14.73
N ILE A 258 5.91 -8.91 15.22
CA ILE A 258 4.98 -8.26 16.16
C ILE A 258 5.62 -8.06 17.55
N THR A 259 6.60 -8.88 17.94
CA THR A 259 7.23 -8.79 19.26
C THR A 259 8.00 -7.49 19.49
N ARG A 260 8.34 -6.79 18.41
CA ARG A 260 8.95 -5.45 18.46
C ARG A 260 8.03 -4.36 19.02
N PHE A 261 6.73 -4.63 19.09
CA PHE A 261 5.75 -3.69 19.64
C PHE A 261 5.32 -4.14 21.04
N SER A 262 5.59 -3.33 22.05
CA SER A 262 5.19 -3.63 23.43
C SER A 262 3.68 -3.49 23.67
N SER A 263 2.95 -2.82 22.77
CA SER A 263 1.50 -2.62 22.87
C SER A 263 0.86 -2.26 21.54
N ALA A 264 -0.47 -2.40 21.45
CA ALA A 264 -1.25 -1.96 20.31
C ALA A 264 -1.10 -0.44 20.01
N ASP A 265 -0.89 0.38 21.04
CA ASP A 265 -0.67 1.83 20.86
C ASP A 265 0.66 2.12 20.16
N LYS A 266 1.70 1.32 20.39
CA LYS A 266 2.96 1.44 19.65
C LYS A 266 2.79 1.05 18.18
N LEU A 267 2.01 0.01 17.89
CA LEU A 267 1.65 -0.36 16.53
C LEU A 267 0.79 0.73 15.87
N LEU A 268 -0.15 1.33 16.59
CA LEU A 268 -0.98 2.43 16.14
C LEU A 268 -0.12 3.65 15.73
N ALA A 269 0.84 4.02 16.56
CA ALA A 269 1.80 5.09 16.27
C ALA A 269 2.69 4.75 15.07
N TYR A 270 3.12 3.49 14.94
CA TYR A 270 3.88 3.02 13.78
C TYR A 270 3.07 3.07 12.48
N ALA A 271 1.76 2.84 12.52
CA ALA A 271 0.87 3.07 11.38
C ALA A 271 0.60 4.57 11.13
N GLY A 272 0.95 5.45 12.09
CA GLY A 272 0.66 6.88 12.02
C GLY A 272 -0.83 7.21 12.08
N LEU A 273 -1.59 6.37 12.79
CA LEU A 273 -3.03 6.53 13.07
C LEU A 273 -3.29 7.20 14.42
N ASP A 274 -2.24 7.44 15.20
CA ASP A 274 -2.28 8.15 16.46
C ASP A 274 -2.61 9.64 16.24
N PRO A 275 -3.28 10.32 17.19
CA PRO A 275 -3.52 11.74 17.09
C PRO A 275 -2.21 12.54 17.26
N SER A 276 -1.97 13.52 16.38
CA SER A 276 -0.88 14.47 16.58
C SER A 276 -1.23 15.42 17.73
N VAL A 277 -0.51 15.33 18.84
CA VAL A 277 -0.68 16.26 19.95
C VAL A 277 0.10 17.54 19.64
N LYS A 278 -0.60 18.65 19.43
CA LYS A 278 0.00 19.98 19.40
C LYS A 278 -0.22 20.64 20.77
N GLN A 279 0.79 20.55 21.61
CA GLN A 279 0.84 21.26 22.89
C GLN A 279 2.06 22.18 22.87
N SER A 280 1.86 23.46 23.11
CA SER A 280 2.92 24.43 23.43
C SER A 280 2.45 25.26 24.62
N GLY A 281 3.07 25.04 25.78
CA GLY A 281 2.69 25.73 27.02
C GLY A 281 1.24 25.42 27.42
N GLU A 282 0.43 26.47 27.65
CA GLU A 282 -0.98 26.34 28.04
C GLU A 282 -1.95 26.04 26.88
N PHE A 283 -1.47 26.08 25.64
CA PHE A 283 -2.31 25.86 24.46
C PHE A 283 -2.53 24.36 24.17
N LYS A 284 -3.76 23.89 24.34
CA LYS A 284 -4.23 22.55 23.88
C LYS A 284 -5.08 22.75 22.62
N SER A 285 -4.61 22.23 21.49
CA SER A 285 -5.41 22.23 20.27
C SER A 285 -6.64 21.32 20.41
N ASN A 286 -7.84 21.85 20.14
CA ASN A 286 -9.09 21.09 20.13
C ASN A 286 -9.26 20.21 18.87
N GLN A 287 -8.37 20.32 17.87
CA GLN A 287 -8.39 19.53 16.64
C GLN A 287 -7.10 18.71 16.51
N ASN A 288 -7.18 17.44 16.89
CA ASN A 288 -6.10 16.50 16.67
C ASN A 288 -6.25 15.81 15.32
N ARG A 289 -5.28 16.04 14.41
CA ARG A 289 -5.18 15.29 13.14
C ARG A 289 -4.36 14.03 13.36
N MET A 290 -4.54 13.02 12.49
CA MET A 290 -3.64 11.87 12.47
C MET A 290 -2.19 12.32 12.27
N SER A 291 -1.25 11.70 12.99
CA SER A 291 0.18 12.04 12.93
C SER A 291 0.78 11.78 11.56
N LYS A 292 0.31 10.73 10.87
CA LYS A 292 0.79 10.24 9.57
C LYS A 292 2.32 9.97 9.53
N ARG A 293 2.98 9.82 10.69
CA ARG A 293 4.43 9.63 10.84
C ARG A 293 4.75 8.19 10.59
N GLY A 294 4.23 7.28 10.25
CA GLY A 294 4.64 5.87 10.07
C GLY A 294 4.38 5.36 8.67
N SER A 295 4.26 4.05 8.53
CA SER A 295 4.04 3.41 7.24
C SER A 295 2.71 3.84 6.60
N PRO A 296 2.72 4.50 5.43
CA PRO A 296 1.50 4.85 4.71
C PRO A 296 0.76 3.60 4.19
N TYR A 297 1.48 2.54 3.88
CA TYR A 297 0.91 1.28 3.39
C TYR A 297 0.17 0.54 4.51
N LEU A 298 0.75 0.43 5.71
CA LEU A 298 0.09 -0.15 6.87
C LEU A 298 -1.16 0.66 7.24
N ARG A 299 -1.03 1.98 7.30
CA ARG A 299 -2.17 2.86 7.58
C ARG A 299 -3.31 2.67 6.60
N ARG A 300 -3.00 2.63 5.28
CA ARG A 300 -3.99 2.39 4.23
C ARG A 300 -4.66 1.02 4.38
N ALA A 301 -3.89 -0.03 4.66
CA ALA A 301 -4.42 -1.38 4.84
C ALA A 301 -5.37 -1.47 6.03
N ILE A 302 -5.00 -0.90 7.19
CA ILE A 302 -5.86 -0.85 8.37
C ILE A 302 -7.12 -0.03 8.09
N TRP A 303 -7.00 1.09 7.42
CA TRP A 303 -8.14 1.94 7.04
C TRP A 303 -9.14 1.19 6.14
N LEU A 304 -8.66 0.57 5.07
CA LEU A 304 -9.50 -0.22 4.16
C LEU A 304 -10.16 -1.41 4.86
N ALA A 305 -9.42 -2.14 5.70
CA ALA A 305 -9.98 -3.20 6.51
C ALA A 305 -11.12 -2.68 7.42
N SER A 306 -10.91 -1.51 8.03
CA SER A 306 -11.90 -0.87 8.90
C SER A 306 -13.19 -0.49 8.18
N THR A 307 -13.09 0.04 6.94
CA THR A 307 -14.27 0.42 6.14
C THR A 307 -15.12 -0.78 5.75
N VAL A 308 -14.52 -1.96 5.61
CA VAL A 308 -15.25 -3.20 5.31
C VAL A 308 -15.79 -3.84 6.60
N ALA A 309 -15.01 -3.83 7.68
CA ALA A 309 -15.36 -4.47 8.94
C ALA A 309 -16.64 -3.91 9.55
N VAL A 310 -16.90 -2.59 9.43
CA VAL A 310 -18.12 -1.94 9.95
C VAL A 310 -19.41 -2.49 9.33
N HIS A 311 -19.32 -3.14 8.18
CA HIS A 311 -20.46 -3.75 7.49
C HIS A 311 -20.50 -5.28 7.59
N ARG A 312 -19.44 -5.90 8.15
CA ARG A 312 -19.30 -7.37 8.15
C ARG A 312 -19.14 -8.00 9.53
N ASP A 313 -18.92 -7.20 10.56
CA ASP A 313 -18.70 -7.68 11.92
C ASP A 313 -19.52 -6.91 12.93
N PRO A 314 -20.35 -7.59 13.76
CA PRO A 314 -21.25 -6.92 14.71
C PRO A 314 -20.53 -6.03 15.73
N MET A 315 -19.31 -6.40 16.17
CA MET A 315 -18.54 -5.59 17.13
C MET A 315 -18.10 -4.26 16.52
N PHE A 316 -17.61 -4.29 15.27
CA PHE A 316 -17.20 -3.07 14.56
C PHE A 316 -18.43 -2.25 14.14
N GLN A 317 -19.52 -2.88 13.73
CA GLN A 317 -20.77 -2.24 13.36
C GLN A 317 -21.38 -1.48 14.54
N THR A 318 -21.57 -2.14 15.68
CA THR A 318 -22.11 -1.50 16.91
C THR A 318 -21.26 -0.31 17.33
N TYR A 319 -19.93 -0.43 17.28
CA TYR A 319 -19.04 0.66 17.60
C TYR A 319 -19.14 1.82 16.61
N TYR A 320 -19.25 1.52 15.32
CA TYR A 320 -19.44 2.51 14.26
C TYR A 320 -20.75 3.26 14.45
N GLU A 321 -21.88 2.57 14.61
CA GLU A 321 -23.23 3.15 14.80
C GLU A 321 -23.28 4.05 16.04
N LYS A 322 -22.67 3.60 17.14
CA LYS A 322 -22.52 4.42 18.36
C LYS A 322 -21.80 5.73 18.06
N LYS A 323 -20.70 5.70 17.31
CA LYS A 323 -19.93 6.91 17.00
C LYS A 323 -20.62 7.83 16.02
N ILE A 324 -21.39 7.29 15.08
CA ILE A 324 -22.28 8.09 14.20
C ILE A 324 -23.39 8.77 15.00
N SER A 325 -24.03 8.06 15.94
CA SER A 325 -25.08 8.62 16.81
C SER A 325 -24.57 9.74 17.74
N GLU A 326 -23.26 9.72 18.08
CA GLU A 326 -22.58 10.82 18.78
C GLU A 326 -22.35 12.06 17.90
N GLY A 327 -22.79 12.04 16.62
CA GLY A 327 -22.68 13.17 15.68
C GLY A 327 -21.33 13.31 14.98
N LEU A 328 -20.46 12.28 15.04
CA LEU A 328 -19.16 12.33 14.38
C LEU A 328 -19.28 12.09 12.87
N HIS A 329 -18.51 12.87 12.11
CA HIS A 329 -18.42 12.69 10.66
C HIS A 329 -17.80 11.31 10.31
N TYR A 330 -18.32 10.67 9.25
CA TYR A 330 -17.90 9.33 8.76
C TYR A 330 -16.38 9.10 8.81
N MET A 331 -15.59 10.02 8.24
CA MET A 331 -14.12 9.86 8.20
C MET A 331 -13.48 9.82 9.60
N ASN A 332 -14.04 10.56 10.56
CA ASN A 332 -13.57 10.52 11.94
C ASN A 332 -13.94 9.20 12.61
N VAL A 333 -15.16 8.71 12.34
CA VAL A 333 -15.62 7.40 12.86
C VAL A 333 -14.75 6.26 12.35
N ILE A 334 -14.42 6.23 11.05
CA ILE A 334 -13.49 5.22 10.50
C ILE A 334 -12.10 5.34 11.16
N GLY A 335 -11.64 6.55 11.49
CA GLY A 335 -10.42 6.73 12.27
C GLY A 335 -10.48 6.07 13.65
N HIS A 336 -11.61 6.18 14.35
CA HIS A 336 -11.85 5.48 15.63
C HIS A 336 -11.90 3.95 15.46
N VAL A 337 -12.60 3.48 14.42
CA VAL A 337 -12.65 2.05 14.07
C VAL A 337 -11.25 1.52 13.74
N SER A 338 -10.44 2.29 13.02
CA SER A 338 -9.05 1.92 12.67
C SER A 338 -8.17 1.71 13.90
N ARG A 339 -8.38 2.50 14.97
CA ARG A 339 -7.70 2.26 16.26
C ARG A 339 -8.11 0.90 16.84
N LYS A 340 -9.41 0.58 16.83
CA LYS A 340 -9.92 -0.71 17.32
C LYS A 340 -9.42 -1.87 16.46
N MET A 341 -9.41 -1.71 15.13
CA MET A 341 -8.84 -2.65 14.18
C MET A 341 -7.36 -2.91 14.47
N THR A 342 -6.58 -1.87 14.77
CA THR A 342 -5.16 -2.02 15.11
C THR A 342 -4.96 -2.86 16.37
N ALA A 343 -5.81 -2.70 17.39
CA ALA A 343 -5.76 -3.51 18.60
C ALA A 343 -6.09 -4.98 18.32
N VAL A 344 -7.08 -5.24 17.44
CA VAL A 344 -7.42 -6.61 16.99
C VAL A 344 -6.26 -7.24 16.21
N ILE A 345 -5.68 -6.52 15.26
CA ILE A 345 -4.51 -6.98 14.48
C ILE A 345 -3.34 -7.31 15.43
N PHE A 346 -3.08 -6.45 16.40
CA PHE A 346 -2.02 -6.68 17.38
C PHE A 346 -2.26 -7.95 18.21
N ALA A 347 -3.48 -8.17 18.71
CA ALA A 347 -3.84 -9.35 19.48
C ALA A 347 -3.71 -10.64 18.66
N VAL A 348 -4.28 -10.65 17.44
CA VAL A 348 -4.25 -11.79 16.51
C VAL A 348 -2.80 -12.18 16.16
N LEU A 349 -1.93 -11.20 15.91
CA LEU A 349 -0.53 -11.47 15.60
C LEU A 349 0.29 -11.90 16.83
N ARG A 350 0.04 -11.28 18.00
CA ARG A 350 0.74 -11.59 19.25
C ARG A 350 0.42 -13.00 19.74
N ASP A 351 -0.87 -13.35 19.69
CA ASP A 351 -1.37 -14.61 20.24
C ASP A 351 -1.32 -15.76 19.21
N GLY A 352 -1.12 -15.45 17.93
CA GLY A 352 -1.09 -16.43 16.85
C GLY A 352 -2.44 -17.14 16.66
N GLN A 353 -3.54 -16.58 17.17
CA GLN A 353 -4.86 -17.17 17.15
C GLN A 353 -5.80 -16.41 16.19
N PRO A 354 -6.71 -17.12 15.51
CA PRO A 354 -7.74 -16.50 14.69
C PRO A 354 -8.59 -15.53 15.50
N TYR A 355 -9.07 -14.48 14.82
CA TYR A 355 -10.00 -13.52 15.39
C TYR A 355 -11.27 -14.22 15.87
N GLN A 356 -11.67 -13.93 17.09
CA GLN A 356 -12.94 -14.34 17.68
C GLN A 356 -13.73 -13.08 18.05
N PRO A 357 -14.96 -12.90 17.53
CA PRO A 357 -15.80 -11.78 17.93
C PRO A 357 -16.11 -11.88 19.40
N ILE A 358 -15.83 -10.85 20.17
CA ILE A 358 -16.29 -10.74 21.55
C ILE A 358 -17.79 -10.44 21.47
N LEU A 359 -18.62 -11.47 21.59
CA LEU A 359 -20.05 -11.29 21.82
C LEU A 359 -20.18 -10.63 23.19
N GLN A 360 -20.47 -9.32 23.22
CA GLN A 360 -20.93 -8.70 24.45
C GLN A 360 -22.23 -9.41 24.79
N SER A 361 -22.23 -10.20 25.87
CA SER A 361 -23.46 -10.66 26.50
C SER A 361 -24.31 -9.41 26.73
N ALA A 362 -25.49 -9.38 26.11
CA ALA A 362 -26.50 -8.39 26.39
C ALA A 362 -26.77 -8.42 27.89
N GLY A 363 -26.25 -7.43 28.63
CA GLY A 363 -26.59 -7.15 30.00
C GLY A 363 -27.67 -6.07 30.04
#